data_054df26c44eba10c92e54a05bbfa272b
#
_entry.id   054df26c44eba10c92e54a05bbfa272b
#
_cell.length_a   1.000
_cell.length_b   1.000
_cell.length_c   1.000
_cell.angle_alpha   90.00
_cell.angle_beta   90.00
_cell.angle_gamma   90.00
#
_symmetry.space_group_name_H-M   'P 1'
#
loop_
_entity.id
_entity.type
_entity.pdbx_description
1 polymer ?
#
loop_
_entity_poly.entity_id
_entity_poly.type
_entity_poly.pdbx_seq_one_letter_code
_entity_poly.pdbx_strand_id
1 'polypeptide(L)'
;MAYTDNEKLRVVYGDFTLGVHGEGFSYIFSYAQGGLESIVKDGYEWLFRCPKPTFWRALTDNDRGSKFHIKSGHWLAADMFIDCQDITVIMDGAVQNCKAPDNNCYGGDVSANEITVKYLYKTISVPVTTVMVSYTVNTSGKIKVDVHYDGKKDLPELPVFGMRFIMPTLAEKYIYKGLSGETYPDRKAGAQQGVFEVTDLSLTPYIVPQECGMRMDTEWLEVTRRTSLDNSKTDVSNHTLRIEKADAKFDFSCLPYTASEIENALHHEELPPARRTVLCIYGAVRGVGGIDSWGTDVEDAYHISAEKDIDYSFYIC
;
A
#
# COMPACT_ATOMS: atom_id res chain seq x y z
N MET A 1 -7.61 -30.80 13.07
CA MET A 1 -6.30 -31.50 12.93
C MET A 1 -5.31 -30.78 13.82
N ALA A 2 -4.67 -31.48 14.75
CA ALA A 2 -3.71 -30.87 15.66
C ALA A 2 -2.42 -30.53 14.88
N TYR A 3 -2.01 -29.30 14.93
CA TYR A 3 -0.71 -28.85 14.40
C TYR A 3 0.38 -29.35 15.35
N THR A 4 1.26 -30.19 14.88
CA THR A 4 2.35 -30.78 15.68
C THR A 4 3.75 -30.32 15.24
N ASP A 5 3.88 -29.21 14.51
CA ASP A 5 5.20 -28.59 14.26
C ASP A 5 5.03 -27.08 14.18
N ASN A 6 4.99 -26.40 15.33
CA ASN A 6 4.70 -24.97 15.51
C ASN A 6 5.86 -24.04 15.04
N GLU A 7 6.86 -24.54 14.34
CA GLU A 7 8.05 -23.76 13.99
C GLU A 7 8.15 -23.41 12.51
N LYS A 8 7.26 -23.92 11.64
CA LYS A 8 7.38 -23.71 10.19
C LYS A 8 6.09 -23.18 9.56
N LEU A 9 6.24 -22.42 8.47
CA LEU A 9 5.14 -22.05 7.59
C LEU A 9 4.58 -23.29 6.90
N ARG A 10 3.27 -23.44 6.87
CA ARG A 10 2.59 -24.38 6.02
C ARG A 10 2.28 -23.72 4.68
N VAL A 11 2.66 -24.37 3.58
CA VAL A 11 2.48 -23.85 2.22
C VAL A 11 1.49 -24.71 1.46
N VAL A 12 0.50 -24.08 0.85
CA VAL A 12 -0.54 -24.74 0.06
C VAL A 12 -0.54 -24.19 -1.35
N TYR A 13 -0.22 -25.02 -2.32
CA TYR A 13 -0.29 -24.69 -3.75
C TYR A 13 -1.70 -24.95 -4.26
N GLY A 14 -2.38 -23.89 -4.73
CA GLY A 14 -3.65 -23.99 -5.43
C GLY A 14 -3.47 -23.68 -6.92
N ASP A 15 -4.52 -23.89 -7.72
CA ASP A 15 -4.50 -23.63 -9.16
C ASP A 15 -4.29 -22.14 -9.48
N PHE A 16 -4.84 -21.25 -8.65
CA PHE A 16 -4.82 -19.81 -8.85
C PHE A 16 -4.13 -19.05 -7.72
N THR A 17 -3.81 -19.74 -6.62
CA THR A 17 -3.31 -19.09 -5.41
C THR A 17 -2.24 -19.92 -4.70
N LEU A 18 -1.39 -19.23 -3.96
CA LEU A 18 -0.48 -19.81 -2.99
C LEU A 18 -0.94 -19.41 -1.59
N GLY A 19 -1.28 -20.37 -0.75
CA GLY A 19 -1.58 -20.18 0.67
C GLY A 19 -0.33 -20.30 1.53
N VAL A 20 -0.13 -19.37 2.46
CA VAL A 20 0.94 -19.40 3.47
C VAL A 20 0.30 -19.23 4.83
N HIS A 21 0.45 -20.24 5.68
CA HIS A 21 -0.26 -20.33 6.95
C HIS A 21 0.70 -20.57 8.11
N GLY A 22 0.40 -20.00 9.26
CA GLY A 22 1.08 -20.20 10.53
C GLY A 22 0.13 -20.01 11.70
N GLU A 23 0.67 -19.94 12.92
CA GLU A 23 -0.12 -19.70 14.10
C GLU A 23 -0.69 -18.27 14.11
N GLY A 24 -2.02 -18.15 14.15
CA GLY A 24 -2.71 -16.86 14.18
C GLY A 24 -2.76 -16.11 12.84
N PHE A 25 -2.21 -16.64 11.75
CA PHE A 25 -2.28 -15.98 10.46
C PHE A 25 -2.48 -16.93 9.27
N SER A 26 -3.04 -16.37 8.21
CA SER A 26 -3.23 -17.03 6.92
C SER A 26 -3.17 -15.98 5.80
N TYR A 27 -2.28 -16.18 4.84
CA TYR A 27 -2.07 -15.28 3.71
C TYR A 27 -2.32 -16.01 2.41
N ILE A 28 -2.95 -15.31 1.46
CA ILE A 28 -3.20 -15.83 0.11
C ILE A 28 -2.52 -14.91 -0.90
N PHE A 29 -1.67 -15.49 -1.72
CA PHE A 29 -1.03 -14.84 -2.86
C PHE A 29 -1.72 -15.31 -4.13
N SER A 30 -2.24 -14.38 -4.91
CA SER A 30 -3.00 -14.70 -6.13
C SER A 30 -2.10 -14.65 -7.36
N TYR A 31 -2.12 -15.70 -8.16
CA TYR A 31 -1.47 -15.72 -9.46
C TYR A 31 -2.32 -14.97 -10.50
N ALA A 32 -3.65 -15.15 -10.45
CA ALA A 32 -4.57 -14.54 -11.40
C ALA A 32 -4.70 -13.01 -11.21
N GLN A 33 -4.76 -12.55 -9.95
CA GLN A 33 -4.84 -11.11 -9.63
C GLN A 33 -3.47 -10.43 -9.58
N GLY A 34 -2.40 -11.24 -9.59
CA GLY A 34 -1.03 -10.76 -9.48
C GLY A 34 -0.83 -9.90 -8.23
N GLY A 35 -0.90 -10.50 -7.04
CA GLY A 35 -0.69 -9.78 -5.79
C GLY A 35 -1.10 -10.56 -4.55
N LEU A 36 -0.82 -9.98 -3.38
CA LEU A 36 -1.27 -10.49 -2.08
C LEU A 36 -2.78 -10.24 -1.95
N GLU A 37 -3.58 -11.31 -2.00
CA GLU A 37 -5.04 -11.23 -2.08
C GLU A 37 -5.70 -11.15 -0.71
N SER A 38 -5.12 -11.84 0.29
CA SER A 38 -5.68 -11.92 1.64
C SER A 38 -4.59 -11.86 2.69
N ILE A 39 -4.84 -11.07 3.73
CA ILE A 39 -4.10 -11.02 4.98
C ILE A 39 -5.08 -11.27 6.11
N VAL A 40 -5.16 -12.51 6.58
CA VAL A 40 -5.92 -12.84 7.77
C VAL A 40 -4.96 -12.93 8.96
N LYS A 41 -5.18 -12.11 9.99
CA LYS A 41 -4.47 -12.15 11.27
C LYS A 41 -5.49 -12.23 12.39
N ASP A 42 -5.29 -13.15 13.33
CA ASP A 42 -6.19 -13.41 14.46
C ASP A 42 -7.66 -13.59 14.02
N GLY A 43 -7.83 -14.17 12.83
CA GLY A 43 -9.13 -14.42 12.23
C GLY A 43 -9.79 -13.20 11.59
N TYR A 44 -9.13 -12.07 11.43
CA TYR A 44 -9.66 -10.87 10.75
C TYR A 44 -8.99 -10.64 9.41
N GLU A 45 -9.79 -10.45 8.35
CA GLU A 45 -9.31 -10.08 7.02
C GLU A 45 -8.96 -8.60 6.96
N TRP A 46 -7.77 -8.31 6.44
CA TRP A 46 -7.25 -6.94 6.32
C TRP A 46 -7.29 -6.37 4.91
N LEU A 47 -7.51 -7.21 3.90
CA LEU A 47 -7.55 -6.76 2.51
C LEU A 47 -8.96 -6.90 1.92
N PHE A 48 -9.38 -5.91 1.18
CA PHE A 48 -10.56 -5.97 0.33
C PHE A 48 -10.19 -6.31 -1.13
N ARG A 49 -8.97 -5.98 -1.53
CA ARG A 49 -8.38 -6.25 -2.85
C ARG A 49 -6.89 -6.40 -2.71
N CYS A 50 -6.26 -7.01 -3.71
CA CYS A 50 -4.80 -7.04 -3.82
C CYS A 50 -4.23 -5.63 -3.78
N PRO A 51 -3.27 -5.33 -2.89
CA PRO A 51 -2.53 -4.08 -2.92
C PRO A 51 -1.84 -3.91 -4.26
N LYS A 52 -1.78 -2.67 -4.73
CA LYS A 52 -1.13 -2.31 -6.00
C LYS A 52 -0.17 -1.15 -5.78
N PRO A 53 0.91 -1.08 -6.58
CA PRO A 53 1.68 0.15 -6.70
C PRO A 53 0.76 1.30 -7.07
N THR A 54 0.95 2.47 -6.46
CA THR A 54 0.18 3.69 -6.74
C THR A 54 1.12 4.82 -7.12
N PHE A 55 0.71 5.62 -8.11
CA PHE A 55 1.52 6.66 -8.73
C PHE A 55 0.83 8.02 -8.71
N TRP A 56 -0.43 8.08 -8.24
CA TRP A 56 -1.25 9.27 -8.28
C TRP A 56 -1.78 9.63 -6.90
N ARG A 57 -1.80 10.94 -6.61
CA ARG A 57 -2.53 11.57 -5.53
C ARG A 57 -3.55 12.55 -6.09
N ALA A 58 -4.59 12.88 -5.33
CA ALA A 58 -5.52 13.91 -5.75
C ALA A 58 -4.80 15.26 -5.92
N LEU A 59 -5.22 16.04 -6.90
CA LEU A 59 -4.61 17.33 -7.19
C LEU A 59 -5.03 18.36 -6.14
N THR A 60 -4.08 19.17 -5.71
CA THR A 60 -4.36 20.42 -5.00
C THR A 60 -4.67 21.55 -5.99
N ASP A 61 -5.21 22.65 -5.49
CA ASP A 61 -5.38 23.85 -6.31
C ASP A 61 -4.03 24.38 -6.82
N ASN A 62 -2.96 24.21 -6.02
CA ASN A 62 -1.61 24.58 -6.44
C ASN A 62 -1.13 23.73 -7.63
N ASP A 63 -1.40 22.41 -7.61
CA ASP A 63 -1.07 21.52 -8.73
C ASP A 63 -1.83 21.93 -10.01
N ARG A 64 -3.10 22.34 -9.89
CA ARG A 64 -3.89 22.85 -11.00
C ARG A 64 -3.34 24.18 -11.51
N GLY A 65 -2.96 25.08 -10.60
CA GLY A 65 -2.35 26.36 -10.92
C GLY A 65 -1.03 26.21 -11.67
N SER A 66 -0.14 25.35 -11.24
CA SER A 66 1.14 25.05 -11.89
C SER A 66 1.01 24.17 -13.14
N LYS A 67 -0.21 23.71 -13.46
CA LYS A 67 -0.51 22.78 -14.55
C LYS A 67 0.20 21.44 -14.43
N PHE A 68 0.48 21.02 -13.20
CA PHE A 68 1.13 19.74 -12.89
C PHE A 68 0.38 18.54 -13.49
N HIS A 69 -0.95 18.55 -13.44
CA HIS A 69 -1.81 17.51 -14.03
C HIS A 69 -1.63 17.35 -15.55
N ILE A 70 -1.23 18.40 -16.26
CA ILE A 70 -0.94 18.33 -17.70
C ILE A 70 0.42 17.68 -17.91
N LYS A 71 1.42 18.06 -17.10
CA LYS A 71 2.79 17.54 -17.20
C LYS A 71 2.85 16.05 -16.82
N SER A 72 2.15 15.65 -15.76
CA SER A 72 2.26 14.34 -15.11
C SER A 72 1.02 13.45 -15.26
N GLY A 73 0.06 13.83 -16.11
CA GLY A 73 -1.18 13.09 -16.36
C GLY A 73 -1.00 11.64 -16.82
N HIS A 74 0.20 11.27 -17.27
CA HIS A 74 0.59 9.88 -17.55
C HIS A 74 0.36 8.93 -16.38
N TRP A 75 0.45 9.44 -15.14
CA TRP A 75 0.33 8.63 -13.93
C TRP A 75 -1.10 8.49 -13.44
N LEU A 76 -2.02 9.29 -13.98
CA LEU A 76 -3.45 9.16 -13.66
C LEU A 76 -3.94 7.78 -14.10
N ALA A 77 -4.51 7.03 -13.17
CA ALA A 77 -4.99 5.67 -13.39
C ALA A 77 -3.92 4.63 -13.83
N ALA A 78 -2.63 4.95 -13.76
CA ALA A 78 -1.56 4.01 -14.12
C ALA A 78 -1.62 2.71 -13.28
N ASP A 79 -2.08 2.80 -12.03
CA ASP A 79 -2.30 1.67 -11.15
C ASP A 79 -3.54 0.83 -11.50
N MET A 80 -4.53 1.38 -12.19
CA MET A 80 -5.73 0.65 -12.62
C MET A 80 -5.44 -0.34 -13.74
N PHE A 81 -4.48 -0.01 -14.59
CA PHE A 81 -4.12 -0.77 -15.79
C PHE A 81 -2.73 -1.40 -15.68
N ILE A 82 -2.15 -1.42 -14.48
CA ILE A 82 -0.89 -2.10 -14.23
C ILE A 82 -1.08 -3.61 -14.42
N ASP A 83 -0.15 -4.25 -15.14
CA ASP A 83 -0.22 -5.65 -15.50
C ASP A 83 0.89 -6.45 -14.84
N CYS A 84 0.54 -7.59 -14.23
CA CYS A 84 1.51 -8.50 -13.62
C CYS A 84 2.13 -9.38 -14.71
N GLN A 85 3.40 -9.18 -15.01
CA GLN A 85 4.13 -9.88 -16.07
C GLN A 85 4.76 -11.17 -15.61
N ASP A 86 5.18 -11.24 -14.36
CA ASP A 86 5.88 -12.40 -13.81
C ASP A 86 5.63 -12.55 -12.32
N ILE A 87 5.63 -13.80 -11.88
CA ILE A 87 5.48 -14.18 -10.47
C ILE A 87 6.57 -15.20 -10.15
N THR A 88 7.40 -14.87 -9.18
CA THR A 88 8.45 -15.76 -8.69
C THR A 88 8.21 -16.11 -7.23
N VAL A 89 8.19 -17.40 -6.92
CA VAL A 89 8.13 -17.90 -5.53
C VAL A 89 9.49 -18.46 -5.13
N ILE A 90 9.99 -18.05 -3.98
CA ILE A 90 11.25 -18.50 -3.38
C ILE A 90 10.91 -19.08 -2.00
N MET A 91 11.33 -20.29 -1.73
CA MET A 91 11.14 -20.99 -0.46
C MET A 91 12.48 -21.38 0.10
N ASP A 92 12.80 -20.91 1.31
CA ASP A 92 14.10 -21.14 1.97
C ASP A 92 15.30 -20.89 1.03
N GLY A 93 15.24 -19.80 0.25
CA GLY A 93 16.25 -19.38 -0.70
C GLY A 93 16.25 -20.09 -2.07
N ALA A 94 15.39 -21.09 -2.28
CA ALA A 94 15.27 -21.80 -3.55
C ALA A 94 14.04 -21.38 -4.35
N VAL A 95 14.24 -21.05 -5.64
CA VAL A 95 13.13 -20.72 -6.56
C VAL A 95 12.26 -21.96 -6.78
N GLN A 96 10.95 -21.78 -6.63
CA GLN A 96 9.94 -22.83 -6.79
C GLN A 96 9.24 -22.73 -8.14
N ASN A 97 8.81 -23.86 -8.66
CA ASN A 97 7.93 -23.89 -9.82
C ASN A 97 6.48 -23.74 -9.32
N CYS A 98 5.84 -22.61 -9.63
CA CYS A 98 4.46 -22.30 -9.22
C CYS A 98 3.39 -23.06 -10.02
N LYS A 99 3.66 -24.27 -10.49
CA LYS A 99 2.64 -25.08 -11.17
C LYS A 99 1.69 -25.68 -10.15
N ALA A 100 0.40 -25.56 -10.43
CA ALA A 100 -0.64 -26.31 -9.74
C ALA A 100 -0.31 -27.81 -9.77
N PRO A 101 -0.58 -28.55 -8.69
CA PRO A 101 -0.43 -30.00 -8.68
C PRO A 101 -1.36 -30.62 -9.76
N ASP A 102 -0.84 -31.56 -10.53
CA ASP A 102 -1.63 -32.31 -11.49
C ASP A 102 -2.83 -32.98 -10.80
N ASN A 103 -4.04 -32.79 -11.34
CA ASN A 103 -5.29 -33.39 -10.82
C ASN A 103 -5.61 -33.06 -9.35
N ASN A 104 -5.21 -31.89 -8.83
CA ASN A 104 -5.37 -31.52 -7.42
C ASN A 104 -4.72 -32.54 -6.45
N CYS A 105 -3.76 -33.30 -6.90
CA CYS A 105 -3.00 -34.22 -6.07
C CYS A 105 -1.89 -33.47 -5.34
N TYR A 106 -2.16 -33.08 -4.11
CA TYR A 106 -1.15 -32.48 -3.23
C TYR A 106 -0.28 -33.59 -2.65
N GLY A 107 1.00 -33.57 -2.98
CA GLY A 107 1.97 -34.60 -2.60
C GLY A 107 2.43 -34.56 -1.15
N GLY A 108 1.65 -34.02 -0.23
CA GLY A 108 1.98 -33.93 1.19
C GLY A 108 2.05 -32.49 1.70
N ASP A 109 2.29 -32.34 3.00
CA ASP A 109 2.46 -31.04 3.65
C ASP A 109 3.80 -30.42 3.24
N VAL A 110 3.75 -29.29 2.53
CA VAL A 110 4.92 -28.48 2.21
C VAL A 110 5.12 -27.46 3.31
N SER A 111 6.33 -27.37 3.83
CA SER A 111 6.66 -26.40 4.89
C SER A 111 7.95 -25.66 4.59
N ALA A 112 8.06 -24.43 5.09
CA ALA A 112 9.22 -23.57 4.93
C ALA A 112 9.50 -22.76 6.20
N ASN A 113 10.71 -22.24 6.35
CA ASN A 113 11.05 -21.24 7.36
C ASN A 113 10.72 -19.84 6.86
N GLU A 114 10.87 -19.63 5.56
CA GLU A 114 10.64 -18.35 4.90
C GLU A 114 10.11 -18.56 3.49
N ILE A 115 9.18 -17.72 3.08
CA ILE A 115 8.66 -17.67 1.72
C ILE A 115 8.69 -16.24 1.20
N THR A 116 9.22 -16.07 -0.01
CA THR A 116 9.16 -14.80 -0.74
C THR A 116 8.35 -14.98 -2.02
N VAL A 117 7.33 -14.14 -2.21
CA VAL A 117 6.58 -14.05 -3.46
C VAL A 117 6.85 -12.71 -4.10
N LYS A 118 7.38 -12.72 -5.33
CA LYS A 118 7.72 -11.53 -6.10
C LYS A 118 6.76 -11.37 -7.26
N TYR A 119 6.28 -10.14 -7.45
CA TYR A 119 5.43 -9.75 -8.56
C TYR A 119 6.12 -8.66 -9.38
N LEU A 120 6.34 -8.92 -10.66
CA LEU A 120 6.84 -7.92 -11.61
C LEU A 120 5.66 -7.29 -12.33
N TYR A 121 5.42 -6.02 -12.06
CA TYR A 121 4.38 -5.25 -12.70
C TYR A 121 4.95 -4.39 -13.83
N LYS A 122 4.19 -4.29 -14.91
CA LYS A 122 4.46 -3.42 -16.04
C LYS A 122 3.43 -2.29 -16.06
N THR A 123 3.88 -1.06 -16.15
CA THR A 123 3.01 0.11 -16.26
C THR A 123 2.52 0.32 -17.70
N ILE A 124 1.48 1.14 -17.85
CA ILE A 124 0.97 1.60 -19.17
C ILE A 124 1.65 2.88 -19.63
N SER A 125 2.63 3.39 -18.88
CA SER A 125 3.35 4.62 -19.22
C SER A 125 4.12 4.49 -20.55
N VAL A 126 4.43 5.64 -21.17
CA VAL A 126 5.25 5.73 -22.37
C VAL A 126 6.39 6.73 -22.10
N PRO A 127 7.64 6.27 -22.03
CA PRO A 127 8.10 4.86 -22.13
C PRO A 127 7.55 3.96 -21.00
N VAL A 128 7.50 2.66 -21.28
CA VAL A 128 7.08 1.66 -20.30
C VAL A 128 8.12 1.53 -19.21
N THR A 129 7.68 1.44 -17.95
CA THR A 129 8.53 1.09 -16.81
C THR A 129 7.95 -0.07 -16.01
N THR A 130 8.68 -0.59 -15.05
CA THR A 130 8.31 -1.73 -14.23
C THR A 130 8.40 -1.42 -12.74
N VAL A 131 7.64 -2.19 -11.96
CA VAL A 131 7.71 -2.19 -10.50
C VAL A 131 7.79 -3.63 -10.02
N MET A 132 8.81 -3.92 -9.22
CA MET A 132 8.93 -5.19 -8.51
C MET A 132 8.41 -5.03 -7.08
N VAL A 133 7.47 -5.88 -6.68
CA VAL A 133 7.00 -5.96 -5.29
C VAL A 133 7.28 -7.34 -4.76
N SER A 134 8.03 -7.43 -3.67
CA SER A 134 8.37 -8.69 -3.01
C SER A 134 7.72 -8.74 -1.63
N TYR A 135 7.06 -9.85 -1.32
CA TYR A 135 6.51 -10.14 -0.01
C TYR A 135 7.26 -11.32 0.60
N THR A 136 8.02 -11.08 1.66
CA THR A 136 8.74 -12.13 2.38
C THR A 136 8.06 -12.41 3.70
N VAL A 137 7.55 -13.61 3.88
CA VAL A 137 6.84 -14.10 5.07
C VAL A 137 7.76 -15.02 5.86
N ASN A 138 7.92 -14.76 7.15
CA ASN A 138 8.64 -15.64 8.07
C ASN A 138 7.67 -16.38 9.02
N THR A 139 8.19 -17.28 9.83
CA THR A 139 7.40 -18.13 10.75
C THR A 139 6.63 -17.36 11.82
N SER A 140 6.99 -16.11 12.14
CA SER A 140 6.23 -15.26 13.04
C SER A 140 5.01 -14.60 12.39
N GLY A 141 4.77 -14.81 11.09
CA GLY A 141 3.72 -14.16 10.32
C GLY A 141 4.02 -12.69 9.96
N LYS A 142 5.23 -12.22 10.21
CA LYS A 142 5.66 -10.90 9.75
C LYS A 142 5.93 -10.93 8.25
N ILE A 143 5.39 -9.96 7.52
CA ILE A 143 5.61 -9.81 6.08
C ILE A 143 6.54 -8.63 5.85
N LYS A 144 7.71 -8.85 5.28
CA LYS A 144 8.53 -7.79 4.70
C LYS A 144 8.02 -7.47 3.30
N VAL A 145 7.74 -6.22 3.03
CA VAL A 145 7.37 -5.73 1.70
C VAL A 145 8.54 -4.91 1.17
N ASP A 146 9.16 -5.38 0.10
CA ASP A 146 10.21 -4.64 -0.62
C ASP A 146 9.63 -4.18 -1.96
N VAL A 147 9.78 -2.91 -2.28
CA VAL A 147 9.24 -2.29 -3.50
C VAL A 147 10.37 -1.59 -4.24
N HIS A 148 10.53 -1.93 -5.51
CA HIS A 148 11.49 -1.33 -6.42
C HIS A 148 10.77 -0.82 -7.67
N TYR A 149 10.96 0.47 -7.98
CA TYR A 149 10.51 1.11 -9.21
C TYR A 149 11.71 1.34 -10.11
N ASP A 150 11.64 0.85 -11.35
CA ASP A 150 12.67 1.11 -12.36
C ASP A 150 12.51 2.51 -12.96
N GLY A 151 13.47 3.39 -12.71
CA GLY A 151 13.52 4.70 -13.33
C GLY A 151 13.67 4.63 -14.84
N LYS A 152 12.93 5.47 -15.58
CA LYS A 152 12.99 5.44 -17.04
C LYS A 152 13.10 6.85 -17.60
N LYS A 153 14.15 7.07 -18.42
CA LYS A 153 14.36 8.34 -19.11
C LYS A 153 13.13 8.75 -19.91
N ASP A 154 12.85 10.04 -19.93
CA ASP A 154 11.73 10.69 -20.63
C ASP A 154 10.34 10.42 -19.99
N LEU A 155 10.27 9.82 -18.80
CA LEU A 155 9.04 9.80 -18.03
C LEU A 155 8.82 11.12 -17.29
N PRO A 156 7.57 11.63 -17.24
CA PRO A 156 7.24 12.83 -16.47
C PRO A 156 7.37 12.55 -14.97
N GLU A 157 7.63 13.59 -14.18
CA GLU A 157 7.74 13.49 -12.73
C GLU A 157 6.53 12.82 -12.08
N LEU A 158 6.79 12.12 -10.96
CA LEU A 158 5.77 11.42 -10.20
C LEU A 158 5.09 12.36 -9.17
N PRO A 159 3.76 12.28 -9.02
CA PRO A 159 3.07 12.91 -7.88
C PRO A 159 3.39 12.24 -6.56
N VAL A 160 3.38 10.92 -6.55
CA VAL A 160 3.73 10.03 -5.44
C VAL A 160 4.21 8.69 -6.00
N PHE A 161 4.92 7.92 -5.17
CA PHE A 161 5.12 6.50 -5.43
C PHE A 161 4.98 5.71 -4.13
N GLY A 162 4.12 4.69 -4.15
CA GLY A 162 3.84 3.88 -2.96
C GLY A 162 3.03 2.63 -3.24
N MET A 163 2.60 1.97 -2.17
CA MET A 163 1.68 0.82 -2.19
C MET A 163 0.36 1.22 -1.57
N ARG A 164 -0.75 0.90 -2.25
CA ARG A 164 -2.11 1.17 -1.77
C ARG A 164 -2.77 -0.11 -1.30
N PHE A 165 -3.22 -0.10 -0.05
CA PHE A 165 -3.99 -1.15 0.62
C PHE A 165 -5.42 -0.66 0.84
N ILE A 166 -6.42 -1.42 0.42
CA ILE A 166 -7.83 -1.13 0.69
C ILE A 166 -8.33 -2.14 1.70
N MET A 167 -8.70 -1.67 2.88
CA MET A 167 -9.22 -2.50 3.97
C MET A 167 -10.74 -2.69 3.83
N PRO A 168 -11.31 -3.81 4.31
CA PRO A 168 -12.71 -4.15 4.13
C PRO A 168 -13.70 -3.16 4.76
N THR A 169 -13.32 -2.52 5.86
CA THR A 169 -14.18 -1.60 6.62
C THR A 169 -13.40 -0.35 7.05
N LEU A 170 -14.12 0.65 7.54
CA LEU A 170 -13.49 1.86 8.10
C LEU A 170 -12.68 1.52 9.35
N ALA A 171 -11.53 2.19 9.48
CA ALA A 171 -10.79 2.23 10.73
C ALA A 171 -11.50 3.16 11.73
N GLU A 172 -11.48 2.77 12.99
CA GLU A 172 -11.95 3.59 14.11
C GLU A 172 -10.92 4.67 14.44
N LYS A 173 -9.65 4.31 14.29
CA LYS A 173 -8.52 5.18 14.56
C LYS A 173 -7.23 4.61 13.99
N TYR A 174 -6.21 5.43 13.95
CA TYR A 174 -4.83 4.98 13.84
C TYR A 174 -3.92 5.72 14.81
N ILE A 175 -2.85 5.03 15.25
CA ILE A 175 -1.79 5.58 16.08
C ILE A 175 -0.48 5.43 15.30
N TYR A 176 0.35 6.46 15.30
CA TYR A 176 1.62 6.40 14.58
C TYR A 176 2.74 7.13 15.34
N LYS A 177 3.97 6.71 15.10
CA LYS A 177 5.17 7.42 15.51
C LYS A 177 5.82 8.05 14.29
N GLY A 178 5.75 9.37 14.20
CA GLY A 178 6.22 10.13 13.05
C GLY A 178 6.17 11.64 13.33
N LEU A 179 6.09 12.44 12.26
CA LEU A 179 5.90 13.88 12.38
C LEU A 179 4.47 14.24 12.78
N SER A 180 4.33 15.27 13.62
CA SER A 180 3.04 15.76 14.09
C SER A 180 2.22 16.38 12.96
N GLY A 181 0.91 16.10 12.96
CA GLY A 181 -0.05 16.71 12.05
C GLY A 181 0.06 16.19 10.60
N GLU A 182 -0.60 16.89 9.71
CA GLU A 182 -0.48 16.68 8.27
C GLU A 182 0.78 17.34 7.75
N THR A 183 1.61 16.59 7.03
CA THR A 183 2.91 17.04 6.57
C THR A 183 3.18 16.61 5.13
N TYR A 184 3.90 17.45 4.39
CA TYR A 184 4.42 17.18 3.04
C TYR A 184 5.88 17.60 2.97
N PRO A 185 6.67 17.17 1.99
CA PRO A 185 8.09 17.50 1.92
C PRO A 185 8.39 18.99 2.06
N ASP A 186 7.56 19.84 1.45
CA ASP A 186 7.64 21.31 1.48
C ASP A 186 6.75 21.95 2.56
N ARG A 187 6.04 21.17 3.38
CA ARG A 187 5.08 21.60 4.42
C ARG A 187 5.25 20.81 5.72
N LYS A 188 6.47 20.70 6.22
CA LYS A 188 6.78 20.04 7.49
C LYS A 188 7.59 20.90 8.47
N ALA A 189 7.81 22.16 8.15
CA ALA A 189 8.50 23.08 9.04
C ALA A 189 7.73 23.26 10.36
N GLY A 190 8.39 23.02 11.48
CA GLY A 190 7.77 23.08 12.81
C GLY A 190 7.10 21.79 13.28
N ALA A 191 6.93 20.80 12.42
CA ALA A 191 6.44 19.49 12.84
C ALA A 191 7.47 18.79 13.74
N GLN A 192 6.99 18.06 14.75
CA GLN A 192 7.83 17.40 15.74
C GLN A 192 7.62 15.90 15.73
N GLN A 193 8.68 15.14 15.97
CA GLN A 193 8.61 13.70 16.15
C GLN A 193 7.87 13.35 17.44
N GLY A 194 6.92 12.43 17.36
CA GLY A 194 6.13 11.98 18.51
C GLY A 194 5.26 10.78 18.18
N VAL A 195 4.44 10.39 19.16
CA VAL A 195 3.39 9.39 18.99
C VAL A 195 2.05 10.13 19.00
N PHE A 196 1.26 9.92 17.98
CA PHE A 196 0.00 10.62 17.76
C PHE A 196 -1.13 9.64 17.48
N GLU A 197 -2.29 9.91 18.06
CA GLU A 197 -3.54 9.20 17.78
C GLU A 197 -4.44 10.07 16.90
N VAL A 198 -5.03 9.48 15.86
CA VAL A 198 -6.00 10.10 14.97
C VAL A 198 -7.28 9.26 14.99
N THR A 199 -8.37 9.86 15.44
CA THR A 199 -9.70 9.22 15.56
C THR A 199 -10.69 9.70 14.52
N ASP A 200 -10.37 10.76 13.78
CA ASP A 200 -11.15 11.29 12.67
C ASP A 200 -10.35 11.11 11.38
N LEU A 201 -10.83 10.22 10.51
CA LEU A 201 -10.23 9.94 9.21
C LEU A 201 -10.87 10.78 8.09
N SER A 202 -11.70 11.77 8.41
CA SER A 202 -12.29 12.66 7.41
C SER A 202 -11.21 13.41 6.62
N LEU A 203 -11.56 13.84 5.41
CA LEU A 203 -10.67 14.70 4.63
C LEU A 203 -10.48 16.05 5.35
N THR A 204 -9.28 16.59 5.25
CA THR A 204 -9.01 17.94 5.73
C THR A 204 -9.98 18.94 5.08
N PRO A 205 -10.70 19.75 5.85
CA PRO A 205 -11.71 20.66 5.31
C PRO A 205 -11.10 21.64 4.30
N TYR A 206 -11.67 21.65 3.10
CA TYR A 206 -11.33 22.59 2.04
C TYR A 206 -12.57 22.75 1.12
N ILE A 207 -12.59 23.76 0.25
CA ILE A 207 -13.76 24.05 -0.62
C ILE A 207 -14.02 22.88 -1.57
N VAL A 208 -12.96 22.34 -2.18
CA VAL A 208 -13.01 21.20 -3.10
C VAL A 208 -12.22 20.05 -2.48
N PRO A 209 -12.71 18.80 -2.51
CA PRO A 209 -11.88 17.66 -2.11
C PRO A 209 -10.56 17.65 -2.85
N GLN A 210 -9.46 17.51 -2.13
CA GLN A 210 -8.11 17.50 -2.67
C GLN A 210 -7.19 16.62 -1.84
N GLU A 211 -5.94 16.48 -2.26
CA GLU A 211 -4.91 15.75 -1.51
C GLU A 211 -4.80 16.27 -0.08
N CYS A 212 -4.83 15.33 0.86
CA CYS A 212 -4.69 15.61 2.29
C CYS A 212 -4.28 14.35 3.07
N GLY A 213 -4.05 14.49 4.36
CA GLY A 213 -3.89 13.38 5.30
C GLY A 213 -2.50 12.72 5.30
N MET A 214 -1.51 13.28 4.60
CA MET A 214 -0.15 12.74 4.59
C MET A 214 0.51 12.85 5.97
N ARG A 215 1.21 11.80 6.38
CA ARG A 215 2.03 11.69 7.61
C ARG A 215 3.43 11.25 7.22
N MET A 216 4.41 12.08 7.50
CA MET A 216 5.79 11.85 7.07
C MET A 216 6.70 11.34 8.19
N ASP A 217 7.85 10.82 7.78
CA ASP A 217 8.92 10.36 8.65
C ASP A 217 8.45 9.34 9.71
N THR A 218 7.61 8.39 9.31
CA THR A 218 6.93 7.42 10.19
C THR A 218 7.83 6.21 10.46
N GLU A 219 7.93 5.83 11.73
CA GLU A 219 8.64 4.63 12.18
C GLU A 219 7.70 3.42 12.27
N TRP A 220 6.48 3.64 12.74
CA TRP A 220 5.43 2.64 12.80
C TRP A 220 4.05 3.27 12.81
N LEU A 221 3.07 2.50 12.36
CA LEU A 221 1.66 2.82 12.29
C LEU A 221 0.84 1.64 12.79
N GLU A 222 -0.19 1.87 13.58
CA GLU A 222 -1.21 0.92 14.01
C GLU A 222 -2.58 1.40 13.54
N VAL A 223 -3.24 0.61 12.70
CA VAL A 223 -4.61 0.88 12.23
C VAL A 223 -5.56 -0.03 12.98
N THR A 224 -6.52 0.55 13.70
CA THR A 224 -7.51 -0.18 14.47
C THR A 224 -8.85 -0.18 13.75
N ARG A 225 -9.42 -1.36 13.53
CA ARG A 225 -10.77 -1.58 13.02
C ARG A 225 -11.59 -2.32 14.08
N ARG A 226 -12.91 -2.18 13.98
CA ARG A 226 -13.85 -2.82 14.91
C ARG A 226 -14.84 -3.73 14.20
N THR A 227 -15.12 -3.46 12.93
CA THR A 227 -16.12 -4.19 12.16
C THR A 227 -15.48 -5.14 11.15
N SER A 228 -16.17 -6.22 10.84
CA SER A 228 -15.81 -7.21 9.83
C SER A 228 -16.93 -7.34 8.81
N LEU A 229 -16.60 -7.76 7.58
CA LEU A 229 -17.59 -8.16 6.58
C LEU A 229 -18.03 -9.62 6.75
N ASP A 230 -17.45 -10.33 7.70
CA ASP A 230 -17.82 -11.71 8.03
C ASP A 230 -19.07 -11.74 8.92
N ASN A 231 -20.21 -12.07 8.34
CA ASN A 231 -21.50 -12.15 9.01
C ASN A 231 -21.58 -13.26 10.08
N SER A 232 -20.62 -14.19 10.09
CA SER A 232 -20.54 -15.22 11.13
C SER A 232 -19.93 -14.72 12.43
N LYS A 233 -19.21 -13.59 12.39
CA LYS A 233 -18.60 -12.96 13.55
C LYS A 233 -19.60 -12.07 14.26
N THR A 234 -19.97 -12.50 15.45
CA THR A 234 -20.86 -11.73 16.36
C THR A 234 -20.07 -10.82 17.31
N ASP A 235 -18.78 -11.08 17.46
CA ASP A 235 -17.90 -10.27 18.31
C ASP A 235 -17.45 -9.01 17.56
N VAL A 236 -17.73 -7.86 18.18
CA VAL A 236 -17.38 -6.52 17.68
C VAL A 236 -16.21 -6.00 18.52
N SER A 237 -15.11 -6.73 18.51
CA SER A 237 -13.88 -6.33 19.21
C SER A 237 -12.95 -5.52 18.33
N ASN A 238 -12.16 -4.66 18.95
CA ASN A 238 -11.11 -3.95 18.25
C ASN A 238 -10.00 -4.93 17.82
N HIS A 239 -9.58 -4.81 16.57
CA HIS A 239 -8.43 -5.52 16.02
C HIS A 239 -7.51 -4.53 15.31
N THR A 240 -6.22 -4.76 15.41
CA THR A 240 -5.20 -3.79 14.99
C THR A 240 -4.19 -4.45 14.08
N LEU A 241 -3.86 -3.78 12.98
CA LEU A 241 -2.75 -4.12 12.09
C LEU A 241 -1.63 -3.11 12.30
N ARG A 242 -0.43 -3.62 12.47
CA ARG A 242 0.77 -2.80 12.64
C ARG A 242 1.63 -2.83 11.38
N ILE A 243 2.08 -1.65 10.96
CA ILE A 243 3.07 -1.44 9.91
C ILE A 243 4.30 -0.84 10.56
N GLU A 244 5.48 -1.37 10.24
CA GLU A 244 6.74 -0.86 10.78
C GLU A 244 7.73 -0.56 9.66
N LYS A 245 8.57 0.44 9.87
CA LYS A 245 9.71 0.67 8.98
C LYS A 245 10.62 -0.57 8.94
N ALA A 246 11.18 -0.86 7.78
CA ALA A 246 12.31 -1.78 7.69
C ALA A 246 13.60 -1.02 7.98
N ASP A 247 14.30 -0.56 6.97
CA ASP A 247 15.57 0.17 7.15
C ASP A 247 15.34 1.68 7.34
N ALA A 248 14.53 2.29 6.48
CA ALA A 248 14.20 3.70 6.50
C ALA A 248 12.77 3.96 7.00
N LYS A 249 12.50 5.18 7.46
CA LYS A 249 11.15 5.65 7.74
C LYS A 249 10.35 5.70 6.44
N PHE A 250 9.04 5.57 6.55
CA PHE A 250 8.10 5.68 5.42
C PHE A 250 7.14 6.84 5.63
N ASP A 251 6.47 7.24 4.56
CA ASP A 251 5.38 8.18 4.61
C ASP A 251 4.07 7.43 4.36
N PHE A 252 2.95 7.93 4.89
CA PHE A 252 1.66 7.27 4.69
C PHE A 252 0.50 8.25 4.66
N SER A 253 -0.61 7.81 4.05
CA SER A 253 -1.94 8.39 4.27
C SER A 253 -2.92 7.28 4.63
N CYS A 254 -3.88 7.60 5.49
CA CYS A 254 -4.93 6.66 5.94
C CYS A 254 -6.27 7.39 5.89
N LEU A 255 -6.99 7.23 4.78
CA LEU A 255 -8.19 7.99 4.44
C LEU A 255 -9.35 7.04 4.11
N PRO A 256 -10.61 7.51 4.11
CA PRO A 256 -11.76 6.71 3.69
C PRO A 256 -11.95 6.63 2.17
N TYR A 257 -11.14 7.33 1.38
CA TYR A 257 -11.27 7.46 -0.06
C TYR A 257 -9.94 7.21 -0.79
N THR A 258 -10.04 6.71 -2.00
CA THR A 258 -8.92 6.65 -2.95
C THR A 258 -8.65 8.03 -3.55
N ALA A 259 -7.44 8.23 -4.06
CA ALA A 259 -7.09 9.45 -4.80
C ALA A 259 -8.06 9.73 -5.97
N SER A 260 -8.53 8.68 -6.65
CA SER A 260 -9.50 8.82 -7.75
C SER A 260 -10.88 9.27 -7.29
N GLU A 261 -11.35 8.81 -6.13
CA GLU A 261 -12.63 9.27 -5.55
C GLU A 261 -12.55 10.74 -5.16
N ILE A 262 -11.43 11.16 -4.56
CA ILE A 262 -11.18 12.56 -4.19
C ILE A 262 -11.06 13.43 -5.45
N GLU A 263 -10.28 12.99 -6.44
CA GLU A 263 -10.04 13.74 -7.70
C GLU A 263 -11.32 13.99 -8.51
N ASN A 264 -12.26 13.03 -8.48
CA ASN A 264 -13.51 13.12 -9.25
C ASN A 264 -14.60 13.93 -8.56
N ALA A 265 -14.48 14.29 -7.29
CA ALA A 265 -15.43 15.08 -6.56
C ALA A 265 -15.12 16.58 -6.68
N LEU A 266 -16.06 17.36 -7.17
CA LEU A 266 -15.97 18.83 -7.19
C LEU A 266 -16.51 19.45 -5.90
N HIS A 267 -17.34 18.71 -5.15
CA HIS A 267 -17.90 19.11 -3.87
C HIS A 267 -17.86 17.93 -2.89
N HIS A 268 -17.83 18.20 -1.60
CA HIS A 268 -17.76 17.15 -0.57
C HIS A 268 -18.97 16.21 -0.59
N GLU A 269 -20.14 16.67 -0.93
CA GLU A 269 -21.38 15.88 -1.06
C GLU A 269 -21.38 14.92 -2.26
N GLU A 270 -20.45 15.06 -3.19
CA GLU A 270 -20.27 14.14 -4.32
C GLU A 270 -19.40 12.94 -3.96
N LEU A 271 -18.69 12.99 -2.83
CA LEU A 271 -17.94 11.86 -2.35
C LEU A 271 -18.87 10.69 -2.00
N PRO A 272 -18.52 9.45 -2.35
CA PRO A 272 -19.34 8.30 -1.99
C PRO A 272 -19.39 8.16 -0.45
N PRO A 273 -20.42 7.46 0.10
CA PRO A 273 -20.42 7.15 1.52
C PRO A 273 -19.14 6.42 1.93
N ALA A 274 -18.45 6.91 2.96
CA ALA A 274 -17.24 6.29 3.49
C ALA A 274 -17.54 4.86 3.98
N ARG A 275 -16.86 3.87 3.41
CA ARG A 275 -17.11 2.45 3.70
C ARG A 275 -15.85 1.65 3.99
N ARG A 276 -14.69 2.16 3.60
CA ARG A 276 -13.42 1.44 3.61
C ARG A 276 -12.32 2.34 4.14
N THR A 277 -11.23 1.73 4.52
CA THR A 277 -9.99 2.44 4.81
C THR A 277 -9.04 2.24 3.64
N VAL A 278 -8.53 3.32 3.12
CA VAL A 278 -7.49 3.35 2.09
C VAL A 278 -6.19 3.76 2.77
N LEU A 279 -5.31 2.79 2.98
CA LEU A 279 -3.98 3.00 3.53
C LEU A 279 -2.99 3.00 2.37
N CYS A 280 -2.25 4.08 2.22
CA CYS A 280 -1.13 4.14 1.29
C CYS A 280 0.18 4.28 2.07
N ILE A 281 1.17 3.44 1.73
CA ILE A 281 2.54 3.50 2.26
C ILE A 281 3.43 3.96 1.13
N TYR A 282 4.10 5.10 1.31
CA TYR A 282 4.85 5.77 0.26
C TYR A 282 6.36 5.66 0.46
N GLY A 283 7.06 5.42 -0.65
CA GLY A 283 8.51 5.55 -0.75
C GLY A 283 8.94 6.94 -1.24
N ALA A 284 8.02 7.66 -1.94
CA ALA A 284 8.28 9.02 -2.40
C ALA A 284 6.99 9.84 -2.47
N VAL A 285 7.07 11.09 -2.03
CA VAL A 285 5.97 12.06 -2.01
C VAL A 285 6.47 13.39 -2.56
N ARG A 286 5.74 13.96 -3.54
CA ARG A 286 6.00 15.28 -4.09
C ARG A 286 5.46 16.37 -3.17
N GLY A 287 6.11 17.52 -3.13
CA GLY A 287 5.58 18.70 -2.45
C GLY A 287 4.21 19.14 -2.98
N VAL A 288 3.49 19.93 -2.21
CA VAL A 288 2.13 20.41 -2.53
C VAL A 288 2.08 21.88 -2.95
N GLY A 289 3.20 22.59 -2.94
CA GLY A 289 3.30 23.96 -3.42
C GLY A 289 2.64 25.01 -2.52
N GLY A 290 2.08 26.05 -3.13
CA GLY A 290 1.48 27.18 -2.42
C GLY A 290 2.49 28.23 -1.99
N ILE A 291 3.55 28.39 -2.77
CA ILE A 291 4.56 29.47 -2.57
C ILE A 291 3.91 30.83 -2.81
N ASP A 292 3.03 30.90 -3.80
CA ASP A 292 2.25 32.09 -4.14
C ASP A 292 0.84 31.73 -4.63
N SER A 293 0.03 32.73 -4.99
CA SER A 293 -1.31 32.56 -5.51
C SER A 293 -1.37 32.54 -7.06
N TRP A 294 -0.24 32.45 -7.72
CA TRP A 294 -0.13 32.59 -9.20
C TRP A 294 0.16 31.27 -9.90
N GLY A 295 0.26 30.17 -9.16
CA GLY A 295 0.54 28.85 -9.70
C GLY A 295 2.02 28.56 -9.89
N THR A 296 2.89 29.16 -9.08
CA THR A 296 4.29 28.76 -9.00
C THR A 296 4.40 27.31 -8.56
N ASP A 297 5.20 26.52 -9.28
CA ASP A 297 5.43 25.11 -8.97
C ASP A 297 6.20 24.95 -7.66
N VAL A 298 6.27 23.73 -7.12
CA VAL A 298 7.10 23.41 -5.95
C VAL A 298 8.58 23.68 -6.29
N GLU A 299 9.38 23.92 -5.26
CA GLU A 299 10.83 24.05 -5.42
C GLU A 299 11.44 22.72 -5.92
N ASP A 300 12.53 22.79 -6.69
CA ASP A 300 13.20 21.65 -7.33
C ASP A 300 13.50 20.48 -6.38
N ALA A 301 13.79 20.79 -5.12
CA ALA A 301 14.08 19.79 -4.09
C ALA A 301 12.89 18.87 -3.74
N TYR A 302 11.68 19.28 -4.09
CA TYR A 302 10.44 18.57 -3.75
C TYR A 302 9.76 17.88 -4.93
N HIS A 303 10.42 17.86 -6.09
CA HIS A 303 10.02 17.06 -7.26
C HIS A 303 10.47 15.61 -7.10
N ILE A 304 9.71 14.69 -7.68
CA ILE A 304 10.08 13.26 -7.76
C ILE A 304 10.42 12.92 -9.21
N SER A 305 11.69 12.67 -9.48
CA SER A 305 12.10 12.22 -10.80
C SER A 305 11.66 10.77 -11.04
N ALA A 306 10.86 10.55 -12.08
CA ALA A 306 10.51 9.22 -12.54
C ALA A 306 11.61 8.55 -13.38
N GLU A 307 12.72 9.26 -13.64
CA GLU A 307 13.89 8.73 -14.35
C GLU A 307 14.88 8.00 -13.43
N LYS A 308 14.66 8.06 -12.12
CA LYS A 308 15.50 7.42 -11.10
C LYS A 308 14.77 6.28 -10.45
N ASP A 309 15.51 5.24 -10.10
CA ASP A 309 15.00 4.15 -9.31
C ASP A 309 14.54 4.63 -7.93
N ILE A 310 13.48 4.01 -7.41
CA ILE A 310 12.97 4.26 -6.08
C ILE A 310 12.84 2.93 -5.36
N ASP A 311 13.58 2.80 -4.26
CA ASP A 311 13.56 1.62 -3.39
C ASP A 311 13.01 2.01 -2.02
N TYR A 312 12.10 1.21 -1.50
CA TYR A 312 11.68 1.32 -0.10
C TYR A 312 11.12 0.01 0.41
N SER A 313 11.10 -0.13 1.73
CA SER A 313 10.61 -1.34 2.37
C SER A 313 9.95 -1.05 3.71
N PHE A 314 9.01 -1.92 4.09
CA PHE A 314 8.31 -1.88 5.37
C PHE A 314 7.87 -3.28 5.78
N TYR A 315 7.45 -3.42 7.04
CA TYR A 315 6.89 -4.66 7.56
C TYR A 315 5.39 -4.51 7.84
N ILE A 316 4.64 -5.58 7.57
CA ILE A 316 3.29 -5.81 8.07
C ILE A 316 3.41 -6.84 9.21
N CYS A 317 3.02 -6.42 10.44
CA CYS A 317 3.22 -7.19 11.66
C CYS A 317 1.92 -7.74 12.21
#